data_7b6bcdd0985e9fa75467f36c536b9d7a
#
_entry.id   7b6bcdd0985e9fa75467f36c536b9d7a
#
_cell.length_a   1.000
_cell.length_b   1.000
_cell.length_c   1.000
_cell.angle_alpha   90.00
_cell.angle_beta   90.00
_cell.angle_gamma   90.00
#
_symmetry.space_group_name_H-M   'P 1'
#
loop_
_entity.id
_entity.type
_entity.pdbx_description
1 polymer ?
#
loop_
_entity_poly.entity_id
_entity_poly.type
_entity_poly.pdbx_seq_one_letter_code
_entity_poly.pdbx_strand_id
1 'polypeptide(L)'
;MQNNKLGTKRMKFKRVLVLVVAFCIPSLFAPANSFSLSCEDCLKGLEGVEVLVEEVKAELENYNLTAIQIQTDVEAKLREAGIKVLSKEENEKVQPLRKPYLYVKINSHKLPWKREVIAYSIEIVLKQLALLPHQPKSARKPFYAPTWYENIVGAATPKDFSEIREGVNQIMDKFIKGYQTANPRP
;
A
#
# COMPACT_ATOMS: atom_id res chain seq x y z
N MET A 1 -41.19 -47.53 -44.68
CA MET A 1 -41.49 -46.11 -44.33
C MET A 1 -41.40 -45.96 -42.84
N GLN A 2 -40.31 -45.42 -42.37
CA GLN A 2 -40.26 -44.72 -41.05
C GLN A 2 -38.96 -43.91 -41.00
N ASN A 3 -39.10 -42.61 -41.15
CA ASN A 3 -38.06 -41.62 -41.10
C ASN A 3 -37.96 -40.98 -39.74
N ASN A 4 -36.78 -41.06 -39.19
CA ASN A 4 -36.02 -40.01 -38.52
C ASN A 4 -36.71 -38.96 -37.63
N LYS A 5 -36.36 -38.98 -36.36
CA LYS A 5 -36.26 -37.79 -35.47
C LYS A 5 -35.09 -37.95 -34.51
N LEU A 6 -33.90 -37.59 -34.97
CA LEU A 6 -32.72 -37.41 -34.15
C LEU A 6 -32.05 -36.11 -34.58
N GLY A 7 -32.40 -34.97 -34.00
CA GLY A 7 -31.84 -33.72 -34.45
C GLY A 7 -32.00 -32.47 -33.60
N THR A 8 -32.43 -32.55 -32.33
CA THR A 8 -32.71 -31.30 -31.61
C THR A 8 -32.21 -31.23 -30.16
N LYS A 9 -31.32 -32.15 -29.75
CA LYS A 9 -30.80 -32.11 -28.36
C LYS A 9 -29.36 -31.56 -28.20
N ARG A 10 -28.62 -31.28 -29.29
CA ARG A 10 -27.19 -30.86 -29.22
C ARG A 10 -26.96 -29.36 -29.06
N MET A 11 -27.98 -28.51 -29.29
CA MET A 11 -27.75 -27.04 -29.28
C MET A 11 -27.98 -26.38 -27.94
N LYS A 12 -28.70 -27.00 -27.03
CA LYS A 12 -29.00 -26.41 -25.70
C LYS A 12 -27.82 -26.58 -24.72
N PHE A 13 -27.00 -27.62 -24.87
CA PHE A 13 -25.89 -27.88 -23.94
C PHE A 13 -24.68 -26.93 -24.10
N LYS A 14 -24.44 -26.49 -25.32
CA LYS A 14 -23.34 -25.53 -25.57
C LYS A 14 -23.63 -24.13 -25.05
N ARG A 15 -24.88 -23.68 -25.03
CA ARG A 15 -25.26 -22.36 -24.51
C ARG A 15 -25.24 -22.28 -22.98
N VAL A 16 -25.57 -23.38 -22.30
CA VAL A 16 -25.52 -23.44 -20.84
C VAL A 16 -24.06 -23.49 -20.34
N LEU A 17 -23.17 -24.20 -21.05
CA LEU A 17 -21.74 -24.29 -20.68
C LEU A 17 -21.03 -22.94 -20.85
N VAL A 18 -21.36 -22.15 -21.88
CA VAL A 18 -20.79 -20.81 -22.09
C VAL A 18 -21.25 -19.82 -21.04
N LEU A 19 -22.49 -19.92 -20.57
CA LEU A 19 -23.01 -19.03 -19.51
C LEU A 19 -22.43 -19.33 -18.13
N VAL A 20 -22.12 -20.59 -17.82
CA VAL A 20 -21.48 -20.96 -16.54
C VAL A 20 -20.02 -20.54 -16.50
N VAL A 21 -19.29 -20.60 -17.62
CA VAL A 21 -17.90 -20.15 -17.69
C VAL A 21 -17.80 -18.61 -17.64
N ALA A 22 -18.78 -17.88 -18.19
CA ALA A 22 -18.79 -16.42 -18.14
C ALA A 22 -19.10 -15.84 -16.74
N PHE A 23 -19.72 -16.63 -15.84
CA PHE A 23 -20.05 -16.17 -14.49
C PHE A 23 -18.97 -16.47 -13.44
N CYS A 24 -18.00 -17.34 -13.76
CA CYS A 24 -16.91 -17.70 -12.83
C CYS A 24 -15.63 -16.88 -13.00
N ILE A 25 -15.54 -16.01 -14.02
CA ILE A 25 -14.31 -15.23 -14.30
C ILE A 25 -14.17 -13.95 -13.46
N PRO A 26 -15.21 -13.28 -12.92
CA PRO A 26 -15.02 -12.09 -12.10
C PRO A 26 -14.41 -12.35 -10.71
N SER A 27 -14.37 -13.61 -10.24
CA SER A 27 -13.91 -13.93 -8.88
C SER A 27 -12.38 -14.09 -8.75
N LEU A 28 -11.62 -14.01 -9.84
CA LEU A 28 -10.15 -14.17 -9.83
C LEU A 28 -9.36 -12.88 -9.61
N PHE A 29 -10.07 -11.73 -9.57
CA PHE A 29 -9.50 -10.44 -9.18
C PHE A 29 -10.07 -10.00 -7.81
N ALA A 30 -10.03 -10.88 -6.83
CA ALA A 30 -10.19 -10.43 -5.46
C ALA A 30 -8.97 -9.55 -5.12
N PRO A 31 -9.16 -8.33 -4.59
CA PRO A 31 -8.04 -7.53 -4.14
C PRO A 31 -7.23 -8.33 -3.14
N ALA A 32 -5.92 -8.41 -3.37
CA ALA A 32 -5.01 -9.10 -2.47
C ALA A 32 -5.21 -8.55 -1.05
N ASN A 33 -5.31 -9.45 -0.07
CA ASN A 33 -5.54 -9.12 1.31
C ASN A 33 -4.54 -8.07 1.78
N SER A 34 -5.02 -6.88 2.13
CA SER A 34 -4.22 -5.87 2.83
C SER A 34 -4.19 -6.25 4.30
N PHE A 35 -2.99 -6.37 4.87
CA PHE A 35 -2.83 -6.46 6.32
C PHE A 35 -2.66 -5.04 6.85
N SER A 36 -3.49 -4.65 7.80
CA SER A 36 -3.46 -3.34 8.44
C SER A 36 -3.24 -3.51 9.94
N LEU A 37 -2.29 -2.78 10.47
CA LEU A 37 -2.15 -2.53 11.91
C LEU A 37 -2.41 -1.06 12.12
N SER A 38 -3.64 -0.68 12.44
CA SER A 38 -3.96 0.72 12.75
C SER A 38 -4.13 0.90 14.24
N CYS A 39 -3.25 1.69 14.82
CA CYS A 39 -3.39 2.21 16.17
C CYS A 39 -3.76 3.70 16.04
N GLU A 40 -5.05 4.02 16.03
CA GLU A 40 -5.50 5.41 15.91
C GLU A 40 -4.96 6.28 17.05
N ASP A 41 -4.91 5.75 18.27
CA ASP A 41 -4.33 6.44 19.43
C ASP A 41 -2.84 6.77 19.23
N CYS A 42 -2.14 6.02 18.39
CA CYS A 42 -0.73 6.27 18.10
C CYS A 42 -0.50 7.48 17.18
N LEU A 43 -1.55 7.97 16.53
CA LEU A 43 -1.52 9.16 15.68
C LEU A 43 -1.86 10.43 16.44
N LYS A 44 -2.38 10.30 17.66
CA LYS A 44 -2.83 11.43 18.47
C LYS A 44 -1.65 12.29 18.94
N GLY A 45 -1.76 13.60 18.71
CA GLY A 45 -0.72 14.56 19.08
C GLY A 45 0.52 14.52 18.21
N LEU A 46 0.46 13.88 17.04
CA LEU A 46 1.54 13.85 16.07
C LEU A 46 1.64 15.24 15.41
N GLU A 47 2.72 15.96 15.67
CA GLU A 47 2.91 17.34 15.18
C GLU A 47 3.34 17.40 13.70
N GLY A 48 3.88 16.31 13.17
CA GLY A 48 4.32 16.17 11.79
C GLY A 48 5.12 14.90 11.60
N VAL A 49 5.47 14.61 10.36
CA VAL A 49 6.23 13.41 9.98
C VAL A 49 7.31 13.76 8.95
N GLU A 50 8.45 13.09 9.03
CA GLU A 50 9.41 13.02 7.93
C GLU A 50 8.98 11.92 6.98
N VAL A 51 9.20 12.07 5.67
CA VAL A 51 8.91 11.03 4.67
C VAL A 51 10.22 10.43 4.20
N LEU A 52 10.38 9.13 4.37
CA LEU A 52 11.53 8.36 3.88
C LEU A 52 11.05 7.31 2.89
N VAL A 53 11.46 7.44 1.64
CA VAL A 53 11.16 6.46 0.58
C VAL A 53 12.40 5.62 0.33
N GLU A 54 12.25 4.30 0.40
CA GLU A 54 13.32 3.37 0.04
C GLU A 54 13.60 3.44 -1.46
N GLU A 55 14.83 3.17 -1.85
CA GLU A 55 15.24 3.13 -3.25
C GLU A 55 14.36 2.14 -4.03
N VAL A 56 13.81 2.62 -5.13
CA VAL A 56 12.95 1.82 -6.01
C VAL A 56 13.84 1.07 -7.00
N LYS A 57 13.48 -0.15 -7.34
CA LYS A 57 14.25 -0.91 -8.31
C LYS A 57 14.22 -0.26 -9.70
N ALA A 58 15.38 -0.27 -10.37
CA ALA A 58 15.56 0.33 -11.70
C ALA A 58 14.54 -0.16 -12.75
N GLU A 59 13.98 -1.34 -12.58
CA GLU A 59 12.92 -1.86 -13.47
C GLU A 59 11.61 -1.06 -13.39
N LEU A 60 11.35 -0.37 -12.27
CA LEU A 60 10.19 0.51 -12.07
C LEU A 60 10.52 1.96 -12.44
N GLU A 61 11.78 2.38 -12.29
CA GLU A 61 12.22 3.76 -12.61
C GLU A 61 12.00 4.10 -14.08
N ASN A 62 12.16 3.13 -15.00
CA ASN A 62 11.88 3.28 -16.43
C ASN A 62 10.42 3.67 -16.73
N TYR A 63 9.53 3.57 -15.75
CA TYR A 63 8.11 3.91 -15.85
C TYR A 63 7.71 5.09 -14.95
N ASN A 64 8.66 5.98 -14.66
CA ASN A 64 8.46 7.16 -13.80
C ASN A 64 8.03 6.81 -12.35
N LEU A 65 8.43 5.65 -11.86
CA LEU A 65 8.25 5.24 -10.47
C LEU A 65 9.59 5.37 -9.74
N THR A 66 10.06 6.59 -9.54
CA THR A 66 11.29 6.87 -8.79
C THR A 66 10.98 7.16 -7.32
N ALA A 67 11.95 6.91 -6.44
CA ALA A 67 11.82 7.24 -5.02
C ALA A 67 11.50 8.74 -4.81
N ILE A 68 12.15 9.63 -5.58
CA ILE A 68 11.94 11.08 -5.51
C ILE A 68 10.50 11.45 -5.89
N GLN A 69 9.96 10.84 -6.97
CA GLN A 69 8.59 11.10 -7.40
C GLN A 69 7.58 10.66 -6.33
N ILE A 70 7.77 9.46 -5.78
CA ILE A 70 6.90 8.92 -4.73
C ILE A 70 6.97 9.78 -3.47
N GLN A 71 8.17 10.20 -3.08
CA GLN A 71 8.35 11.11 -1.94
C GLN A 71 7.61 12.42 -2.15
N THR A 72 7.76 13.02 -3.34
CA THR A 72 7.09 14.27 -3.70
C THR A 72 5.57 14.14 -3.61
N ASP A 73 5.01 13.05 -4.16
CA ASP A 73 3.56 12.79 -4.13
C ASP A 73 3.04 12.61 -2.69
N VAL A 74 3.74 11.82 -1.88
CA VAL A 74 3.37 11.58 -0.47
C VAL A 74 3.43 12.87 0.34
N GLU A 75 4.51 13.65 0.18
CA GLU A 75 4.68 14.92 0.88
C GLU A 75 3.63 15.96 0.47
N ALA A 76 3.31 16.04 -0.83
CA ALA A 76 2.26 16.93 -1.33
C ALA A 76 0.91 16.57 -0.70
N LYS A 77 0.56 15.30 -0.69
CA LYS A 77 -0.70 14.80 -0.13
C LYS A 77 -0.82 15.06 1.38
N LEU A 78 0.28 14.91 2.13
CA LEU A 78 0.33 15.27 3.55
C LEU A 78 0.10 16.77 3.76
N ARG A 79 0.78 17.62 2.98
CA ARG A 79 0.63 19.09 3.07
C ARG A 79 -0.80 19.53 2.73
N GLU A 80 -1.40 18.97 1.68
CA GLU A 80 -2.80 19.23 1.30
C GLU A 80 -3.77 18.87 2.43
N ALA A 81 -3.49 17.80 3.15
CA ALA A 81 -4.27 17.39 4.32
C ALA A 81 -3.99 18.24 5.58
N GLY A 82 -3.04 19.19 5.51
CA GLY A 82 -2.63 20.04 6.62
C GLY A 82 -1.75 19.32 7.64
N ILE A 83 -1.10 18.23 7.25
CA ILE A 83 -0.12 17.52 8.08
C ILE A 83 1.27 18.09 7.78
N LYS A 84 1.98 18.50 8.83
CA LYS A 84 3.32 19.05 8.67
C LYS A 84 4.29 17.98 8.19
N VAL A 85 4.97 18.25 7.07
CA VAL A 85 6.11 17.46 6.61
C VAL A 85 7.37 18.07 7.19
N LEU A 86 8.11 17.28 7.96
CA LEU A 86 9.37 17.68 8.59
C LEU A 86 10.52 17.49 7.62
N SER A 87 11.38 18.51 7.48
CA SER A 87 12.65 18.34 6.75
C SER A 87 13.64 17.54 7.62
N LYS A 88 14.67 16.99 6.98
CA LYS A 88 15.75 16.28 7.67
C LYS A 88 16.42 17.18 8.70
N GLU A 89 16.68 18.44 8.36
CA GLU A 89 17.34 19.44 9.22
C GLU A 89 16.43 19.88 10.38
N GLU A 90 15.13 20.08 10.14
CA GLU A 90 14.16 20.35 11.20
C GLU A 90 14.09 19.17 12.15
N ASN A 91 14.11 17.99 11.59
CA ASN A 91 14.03 16.75 12.33
C ASN A 91 15.28 16.48 13.15
N GLU A 92 16.48 16.88 12.71
CA GLU A 92 17.73 16.78 13.47
C GLU A 92 17.83 17.79 14.63
N LYS A 93 17.14 18.93 14.54
CA LYS A 93 17.10 19.96 15.59
C LYS A 93 16.12 19.64 16.71
N VAL A 94 15.05 18.92 16.42
CA VAL A 94 14.15 18.36 17.45
C VAL A 94 14.90 17.23 18.13
N GLN A 95 15.00 17.23 19.45
CA GLN A 95 15.80 16.28 20.25
C GLN A 95 15.79 14.84 19.66
N PRO A 96 16.93 14.15 19.57
CA PRO A 96 17.13 12.92 18.79
C PRO A 96 16.19 11.77 19.11
N LEU A 97 15.33 11.94 20.11
CA LEU A 97 14.46 10.92 20.64
C LEU A 97 12.97 11.04 20.23
N ARG A 98 12.56 11.95 19.33
CA ARG A 98 11.14 12.21 19.08
C ARG A 98 10.69 12.24 17.61
N LYS A 99 11.47 11.66 16.69
CA LYS A 99 11.21 11.80 15.26
C LYS A 99 10.31 10.70 14.70
N PRO A 100 8.99 10.95 14.56
CA PRO A 100 8.16 10.07 13.76
C PRO A 100 8.50 10.22 12.29
N TYR A 101 8.59 9.10 11.58
CA TYR A 101 8.75 9.12 10.13
C TYR A 101 7.87 8.08 9.45
N LEU A 102 7.33 8.48 8.30
CA LEU A 102 6.64 7.59 7.38
C LEU A 102 7.68 6.95 6.47
N TYR A 103 7.83 5.65 6.60
CA TYR A 103 8.69 4.85 5.77
C TYR A 103 7.87 4.21 4.66
N VAL A 104 8.21 4.53 3.42
CA VAL A 104 7.55 4.03 2.21
C VAL A 104 8.49 3.06 1.51
N LYS A 105 8.02 1.85 1.26
CA LYS A 105 8.77 0.81 0.58
C LYS A 105 7.94 0.21 -0.54
N ILE A 106 8.54 0.10 -1.73
CA ILE A 106 7.96 -0.59 -2.87
C ILE A 106 8.90 -1.71 -3.30
N ASN A 107 8.47 -2.94 -3.09
CA ASN A 107 9.17 -4.10 -3.62
C ASN A 107 8.55 -4.52 -4.94
N SER A 108 9.38 -5.00 -5.84
CA SER A 108 8.94 -5.57 -7.11
C SER A 108 9.72 -6.82 -7.46
N HIS A 109 9.08 -7.72 -8.17
CA HIS A 109 9.69 -8.95 -8.66
C HIS A 109 9.07 -9.39 -9.99
N LYS A 110 9.92 -9.59 -11.02
CA LYS A 110 9.47 -10.11 -12.32
C LYS A 110 9.12 -11.58 -12.19
N LEU A 111 7.95 -11.96 -12.72
CA LEU A 111 7.55 -13.37 -12.71
C LEU A 111 8.31 -14.13 -13.81
N PRO A 112 9.04 -15.21 -13.47
CA PRO A 112 9.89 -15.94 -14.44
C PRO A 112 9.11 -16.50 -15.64
N TRP A 113 7.85 -16.89 -15.41
CA TRP A 113 6.96 -17.49 -16.42
C TRP A 113 6.09 -16.48 -17.18
N LYS A 114 6.05 -15.21 -16.73
CA LYS A 114 5.33 -14.11 -17.38
C LYS A 114 6.20 -12.86 -17.34
N ARG A 115 7.11 -12.73 -18.31
CA ARG A 115 8.13 -11.66 -18.35
C ARG A 115 7.57 -10.23 -18.33
N GLU A 116 6.32 -10.06 -18.72
CA GLU A 116 5.64 -8.76 -18.74
C GLU A 116 4.89 -8.44 -17.43
N VAL A 117 4.82 -9.39 -16.49
CA VAL A 117 4.12 -9.20 -15.22
C VAL A 117 5.12 -9.04 -14.09
N ILE A 118 4.94 -7.98 -13.33
CA ILE A 118 5.69 -7.68 -12.12
C ILE A 118 4.75 -7.85 -10.93
N ALA A 119 5.09 -8.74 -9.99
CA ALA A 119 4.48 -8.76 -8.67
C ALA A 119 5.08 -7.61 -7.86
N TYR A 120 4.26 -6.89 -7.10
CA TYR A 120 4.72 -5.80 -6.26
C TYR A 120 4.07 -5.83 -4.87
N SER A 121 4.75 -5.22 -3.90
CA SER A 121 4.17 -4.85 -2.63
C SER A 121 4.49 -3.38 -2.33
N ILE A 122 3.51 -2.68 -1.78
CA ILE A 122 3.63 -1.32 -1.27
C ILE A 122 3.44 -1.41 0.23
N GLU A 123 4.37 -0.90 0.99
CA GLU A 123 4.31 -0.82 2.44
C GLU A 123 4.49 0.61 2.88
N ILE A 124 3.60 1.12 3.71
CA ILE A 124 3.76 2.42 4.37
C ILE A 124 3.65 2.21 5.86
N VAL A 125 4.68 2.63 6.58
CA VAL A 125 4.85 2.37 8.00
C VAL A 125 5.16 3.67 8.72
N LEU A 126 4.33 4.04 9.71
CA LEU A 126 4.73 5.06 10.66
C LEU A 126 5.62 4.44 11.72
N LYS A 127 6.84 4.92 11.83
CA LYS A 127 7.77 4.51 12.87
C LYS A 127 7.92 5.62 13.89
N GLN A 128 7.72 5.26 15.15
CA GLN A 128 7.85 6.16 16.29
C GLN A 128 8.74 5.54 17.36
N LEU A 129 9.25 6.39 18.21
CA LEU A 129 10.09 5.95 19.32
C LEU A 129 9.24 5.26 20.38
N ALA A 130 9.59 4.05 20.75
CA ALA A 130 8.91 3.23 21.74
C ALA A 130 9.87 2.77 22.84
N LEU A 131 9.30 2.45 23.99
CA LEU A 131 9.99 1.85 25.14
C LEU A 131 9.27 0.57 25.52
N LEU A 132 10.02 -0.45 25.90
CA LEU A 132 9.47 -1.71 26.39
C LEU A 132 9.16 -1.59 27.89
N PRO A 133 7.87 -1.57 28.31
CA PRO A 133 7.50 -1.33 29.71
C PRO A 133 8.00 -2.40 30.69
N HIS A 134 8.16 -3.64 30.22
CA HIS A 134 8.63 -4.77 31.03
C HIS A 134 10.11 -4.71 31.39
N GLN A 135 10.90 -3.87 30.72
CA GLN A 135 12.31 -3.69 31.05
C GLN A 135 12.48 -2.81 32.30
N PRO A 136 13.48 -3.08 33.16
CA PRO A 136 13.85 -2.20 34.26
C PRO A 136 14.11 -0.77 33.73
N LYS A 137 13.72 0.27 34.46
CA LYS A 137 13.87 1.68 34.04
C LYS A 137 15.30 2.01 33.62
N SER A 138 16.31 1.47 34.33
CA SER A 138 17.75 1.65 34.03
C SER A 138 18.22 0.99 32.74
N ALA A 139 17.49 0.00 32.22
CA ALA A 139 17.82 -0.74 31.00
C ALA A 139 16.98 -0.35 29.79
N ARG A 140 15.98 0.54 29.95
CA ARG A 140 15.09 0.96 28.87
C ARG A 140 15.85 1.81 27.87
N LYS A 141 16.07 1.23 26.69
CA LYS A 141 16.58 1.95 25.54
C LYS A 141 15.44 2.18 24.56
N PRO A 142 15.24 3.43 24.10
CA PRO A 142 14.24 3.69 23.09
C PRO A 142 14.66 3.04 21.74
N PHE A 143 13.66 2.58 20.98
CA PHE A 143 13.85 2.03 19.65
C PHE A 143 12.69 2.45 18.75
N TYR A 144 12.89 2.45 17.43
CA TYR A 144 11.83 2.74 16.49
C TYR A 144 10.94 1.51 16.30
N ALA A 145 9.65 1.67 16.61
CA ALA A 145 8.64 0.64 16.41
C ALA A 145 7.64 1.08 15.36
N PRO A 146 7.13 0.16 14.53
CA PRO A 146 5.96 0.42 13.71
C PRO A 146 4.74 0.62 14.61
N THR A 147 4.08 1.77 14.49
CA THR A 147 2.90 2.12 15.27
C THR A 147 1.65 2.25 14.41
N TRP A 148 1.83 2.43 13.12
CA TRP A 148 0.81 2.32 12.10
C TRP A 148 1.43 1.65 10.87
N TYR A 149 0.70 0.76 10.25
CA TYR A 149 1.15 -0.03 9.11
C TYR A 149 0.00 -0.35 8.18
N GLU A 150 0.22 -0.17 6.91
CA GLU A 150 -0.69 -0.59 5.84
C GLU A 150 0.13 -1.10 4.67
N ASN A 151 -0.39 -2.12 3.99
CA ASN A 151 0.24 -2.64 2.78
C ASN A 151 -0.77 -3.00 1.70
N ILE A 152 -0.28 -3.02 0.46
CA ILE A 152 -0.98 -3.55 -0.71
C ILE A 152 -0.03 -4.49 -1.43
N VAL A 153 -0.54 -5.63 -1.86
CA VAL A 153 0.17 -6.57 -2.73
C VAL A 153 -0.60 -6.71 -4.02
N GLY A 154 0.09 -6.68 -5.14
CA GLY A 154 -0.55 -6.77 -6.45
C GLY A 154 0.39 -7.30 -7.53
N ALA A 155 -0.13 -7.34 -8.74
CA ALA A 155 0.64 -7.65 -9.93
C ALA A 155 0.20 -6.69 -11.04
N ALA A 156 1.17 -6.12 -11.75
CA ALA A 156 0.93 -5.15 -12.82
C ALA A 156 1.73 -5.50 -14.06
N THR A 157 1.22 -5.11 -15.21
CA THR A 157 1.99 -5.05 -16.45
C THR A 157 2.55 -3.64 -16.65
N PRO A 158 3.51 -3.42 -17.55
CA PRO A 158 4.05 -2.07 -17.82
C PRO A 158 2.99 -1.01 -18.13
N LYS A 159 1.84 -1.40 -18.67
CA LYS A 159 0.73 -0.49 -18.98
C LYS A 159 -0.02 -0.02 -17.72
N ASP A 160 0.05 -0.79 -16.66
CA ASP A 160 -0.74 -0.63 -15.45
C ASP A 160 0.11 -0.14 -14.26
N PHE A 161 1.35 0.30 -14.50
CA PHE A 161 2.23 0.77 -13.41
C PHE A 161 1.74 2.04 -12.71
N SER A 162 0.84 2.80 -13.33
CA SER A 162 0.11 3.87 -12.64
C SER A 162 -0.69 3.36 -11.44
N GLU A 163 -1.11 2.08 -11.44
CA GLU A 163 -1.81 1.45 -10.31
C GLU A 163 -0.93 1.37 -9.06
N ILE A 164 0.40 1.29 -9.21
CA ILE A 164 1.33 1.28 -8.07
C ILE A 164 1.30 2.66 -7.38
N ARG A 165 1.34 3.77 -8.14
CA ARG A 165 1.18 5.12 -7.57
C ARG A 165 -0.18 5.31 -6.93
N GLU A 166 -1.22 4.80 -7.57
CA GLU A 166 -2.57 4.84 -7.02
C GLU A 166 -2.66 4.03 -5.71
N GLY A 167 -2.00 2.88 -5.63
CA GLY A 167 -1.88 2.10 -4.40
C GLY A 167 -1.20 2.88 -3.26
N VAL A 168 -0.13 3.64 -3.55
CA VAL A 168 0.49 4.55 -2.57
C VAL A 168 -0.53 5.59 -2.12
N ASN A 169 -1.27 6.21 -3.05
CA ASN A 169 -2.29 7.21 -2.74
C ASN A 169 -3.40 6.66 -1.85
N GLN A 170 -3.88 5.45 -2.12
CA GLN A 170 -4.92 4.79 -1.33
C GLN A 170 -4.47 4.53 0.11
N ILE A 171 -3.22 4.09 0.30
CA ILE A 171 -2.66 3.90 1.63
C ILE A 171 -2.55 5.25 2.35
N MET A 172 -2.09 6.30 1.66
CA MET A 172 -1.99 7.64 2.23
C MET A 172 -3.34 8.22 2.62
N ASP A 173 -4.41 7.94 1.86
CA ASP A 173 -5.77 8.36 2.22
C ASP A 173 -6.22 7.73 3.54
N LYS A 174 -5.89 6.46 3.76
CA LYS A 174 -6.17 5.79 5.04
C LYS A 174 -5.37 6.42 6.19
N PHE A 175 -4.08 6.71 5.98
CA PHE A 175 -3.25 7.38 6.98
C PHE A 175 -3.80 8.75 7.35
N ILE A 176 -4.10 9.59 6.35
CA ILE A 176 -4.63 10.94 6.53
C ILE A 176 -5.97 10.91 7.27
N LYS A 177 -6.86 10.00 6.88
CA LYS A 177 -8.15 9.81 7.56
C LYS A 177 -7.97 9.44 9.03
N GLY A 178 -7.08 8.49 9.33
CA GLY A 178 -6.75 8.11 10.70
C GLY A 178 -6.17 9.27 11.50
N TYR A 179 -5.23 10.01 10.90
CA TYR A 179 -4.63 11.20 11.51
C TYR A 179 -5.68 12.27 11.85
N GLN A 180 -6.56 12.58 10.89
CA GLN A 180 -7.61 13.60 11.10
C GLN A 180 -8.63 13.17 12.16
N THR A 181 -8.93 11.86 12.23
CA THR A 181 -9.80 11.30 13.28
C THR A 181 -9.17 11.42 14.66
N ALA A 182 -7.87 11.14 14.77
CA ALA A 182 -7.12 11.20 16.03
C ALA A 182 -6.82 12.65 16.48
N ASN A 183 -6.78 13.60 15.53
CA ASN A 183 -6.44 15.01 15.75
C ASN A 183 -7.52 15.93 15.14
N PRO A 184 -8.73 15.95 15.68
CA PRO A 184 -9.79 16.80 15.17
C PRO A 184 -9.36 18.26 15.28
N ARG A 185 -9.57 19.04 14.22
CA ARG A 185 -9.38 20.50 14.27
C ARG A 185 -10.48 21.10 15.14
N PRO A 186 -10.16 22.09 15.99
CA PRO A 186 -11.14 22.79 16.80
C PRO A 186 -12.16 23.55 15.95
#